data_40fc655ce00b53aa4eef8b19930a720a
#
_entry.id   40fc655ce00b53aa4eef8b19930a720a
#
_cell.length_a   1.000
_cell.length_b   1.000
_cell.length_c   1.000
_cell.angle_alpha   90.00
_cell.angle_beta   90.00
_cell.angle_gamma   90.00
#
_symmetry.space_group_name_H-M   'P 1'
#
loop_
_entity.id
_entity.type
_entity.pdbx_description
1 polymer ?
#
loop_
_entity_poly.entity_id
_entity_poly.type
_entity_poly.pdbx_seq_one_letter_code
_entity_poly.pdbx_strand_id
1 'polypeptide(L)'
;METIRGRKSLDVDFNGLMDRLANYNRITLDLGTGDGRYVRTLAEEHPDSLIIGVDSCRENLREHSQAKLRNVLFIIASAQNLPKELNGLISHITINFPWGSLLESLLRDDASLRRGFESISCSNTSIDLRLNSGALAEAGTTLEAGAEKIYSNLIRSGWQIESPVMINANALRSFPTTWAKRLAFGRDPRAVVMSGWRFLEQTDKIEQVSILNL
;
A
#
# COMPACT_ATOMS: atom_id res chain seq x y z
N MET A 1 12.56 -11.73 -4.36
CA MET A 1 11.31 -11.06 -4.82
C MET A 1 11.46 -10.52 -6.23
N GLU A 2 10.40 -10.62 -7.03
CA GLU A 2 10.41 -10.11 -8.40
C GLU A 2 10.17 -8.59 -8.42
N THR A 3 11.13 -7.86 -9.00
CA THR A 3 11.05 -6.41 -9.21
C THR A 3 11.02 -6.08 -10.69
N ILE A 4 10.55 -4.87 -11.04
CA ILE A 4 10.49 -4.45 -12.44
C ILE A 4 11.10 -3.05 -12.63
N ARG A 5 11.82 -2.89 -13.74
CA ARG A 5 12.28 -1.60 -14.24
C ARG A 5 12.02 -1.52 -15.75
N GLY A 6 11.01 -0.77 -16.12
CA GLY A 6 10.53 -0.74 -17.51
C GLY A 6 10.01 -2.11 -17.96
N ARG A 7 10.67 -2.73 -18.94
CA ARG A 7 10.31 -4.06 -19.44
C ARG A 7 11.12 -5.19 -18.81
N LYS A 8 12.14 -4.88 -18.00
CA LYS A 8 13.03 -5.86 -17.40
C LYS A 8 12.55 -6.24 -15.99
N SER A 9 12.40 -7.52 -15.74
CA SER A 9 12.30 -8.05 -14.37
C SER A 9 13.67 -8.40 -13.85
N LEU A 10 13.82 -8.22 -12.55
CA LEU A 10 15.03 -8.54 -11.79
C LEU A 10 14.60 -9.20 -10.49
N ASP A 11 15.26 -10.29 -10.13
CA ASP A 11 15.10 -10.85 -8.79
C ASP A 11 16.03 -10.13 -7.82
N VAL A 12 15.44 -9.60 -6.75
CA VAL A 12 16.15 -8.98 -5.64
C VAL A 12 15.98 -9.88 -4.43
N ASP A 13 17.09 -10.35 -3.89
CA ASP A 13 17.12 -11.10 -2.64
C ASP A 13 17.11 -10.16 -1.42
N PHE A 14 17.09 -10.74 -0.23
CA PHE A 14 17.09 -9.96 1.01
C PHE A 14 18.32 -9.08 1.16
N ASN A 15 19.52 -9.57 0.83
CA ASN A 15 20.76 -8.81 0.96
C ASN A 15 20.78 -7.59 0.02
N GLY A 16 20.41 -7.78 -1.24
CA GLY A 16 20.30 -6.68 -2.20
C GLY A 16 19.25 -5.65 -1.82
N LEU A 17 18.18 -6.05 -1.11
CA LEU A 17 17.22 -5.12 -0.53
C LEU A 17 17.86 -4.36 0.64
N MET A 18 18.52 -5.04 1.58
CA MET A 18 19.14 -4.43 2.76
C MET A 18 20.23 -3.41 2.39
N ASP A 19 21.09 -3.72 1.40
CA ASP A 19 22.07 -2.77 0.86
C ASP A 19 21.43 -1.48 0.35
N ARG A 20 20.26 -1.63 -0.28
CA ARG A 20 19.50 -0.48 -0.79
C ARG A 20 18.87 0.31 0.36
N LEU A 21 18.33 -0.36 1.38
CA LEU A 21 17.68 0.25 2.53
C LEU A 21 18.64 1.06 3.40
N ALA A 22 19.92 0.71 3.46
CA ALA A 22 20.92 1.38 4.28
C ALA A 22 21.02 2.90 4.02
N ASN A 23 20.49 3.37 2.90
CA ASN A 23 20.51 4.79 2.52
C ASN A 23 19.24 5.56 2.89
N TYR A 24 18.23 4.90 3.52
CA TYR A 24 16.93 5.51 3.76
C TYR A 24 16.48 5.31 5.21
N ASN A 25 15.86 6.35 5.77
CA ASN A 25 15.37 6.35 7.15
C ASN A 25 13.93 5.84 7.28
N ARG A 26 13.19 5.82 6.18
CA ARG A 26 11.77 5.45 6.13
C ARG A 26 11.48 4.62 4.89
N ILE A 27 10.60 3.64 5.05
CA ILE A 27 10.12 2.81 3.95
C ILE A 27 8.61 2.93 3.86
N THR A 28 8.15 3.46 2.74
CA THR A 28 6.72 3.57 2.43
C THR A 28 6.36 2.54 1.35
N LEU A 29 5.28 1.82 1.57
CA LEU A 29 4.74 0.85 0.62
C LEU A 29 3.38 1.32 0.12
N ASP A 30 3.23 1.51 -1.19
CA ASP A 30 1.96 1.76 -1.86
C ASP A 30 1.43 0.44 -2.44
N LEU A 31 0.34 -0.06 -1.86
CA LEU A 31 -0.23 -1.36 -2.20
C LEU A 31 -1.37 -1.21 -3.20
N GLY A 32 -1.28 -1.92 -4.32
CA GLY A 32 -2.15 -1.72 -5.47
C GLY A 32 -1.82 -0.42 -6.21
N THR A 33 -0.51 -0.18 -6.43
CA THR A 33 0.00 1.10 -6.93
C THR A 33 -0.46 1.44 -8.36
N GLY A 34 -1.04 0.48 -9.09
CA GLY A 34 -1.46 0.67 -10.47
C GLY A 34 -0.31 1.10 -11.39
N ASP A 35 -0.44 2.26 -12.04
CA ASP A 35 0.58 2.77 -12.96
C ASP A 35 1.88 3.27 -12.28
N GLY A 36 1.90 3.36 -10.95
CA GLY A 36 3.06 3.79 -10.17
C GLY A 36 3.30 5.31 -10.14
N ARG A 37 2.39 6.10 -10.66
CA ARG A 37 2.52 7.57 -10.68
C ARG A 37 2.60 8.16 -9.26
N TYR A 38 1.77 7.66 -8.34
CA TYR A 38 1.79 8.09 -6.95
C TYR A 38 3.15 7.83 -6.29
N VAL A 39 3.66 6.61 -6.46
CA VAL A 39 4.99 6.19 -5.96
C VAL A 39 6.08 7.12 -6.47
N ARG A 40 6.05 7.45 -7.76
CA ARG A 40 7.02 8.37 -8.35
C ARG A 40 6.92 9.75 -7.74
N THR A 41 5.72 10.33 -7.64
CA THR A 41 5.53 11.66 -7.05
C THR A 41 5.99 11.69 -5.60
N LEU A 42 5.61 10.68 -4.81
CA LEU A 42 6.01 10.58 -3.40
C LEU A 42 7.54 10.47 -3.24
N ALA A 43 8.20 9.77 -4.14
CA ALA A 43 9.65 9.64 -4.13
C ALA A 43 10.39 10.94 -4.51
N GLU A 44 9.81 11.74 -5.40
CA GLU A 44 10.32 13.07 -5.75
C GLU A 44 10.19 14.04 -4.57
N GLU A 45 9.11 13.92 -3.78
CA GLU A 45 8.84 14.76 -2.60
C GLU A 45 9.64 14.32 -1.35
N HIS A 46 10.00 13.04 -1.25
CA HIS A 46 10.68 12.45 -0.09
C HIS A 46 11.97 11.71 -0.49
N PRO A 47 13.06 12.42 -0.83
CA PRO A 47 14.29 11.80 -1.32
C PRO A 47 15.05 10.97 -0.27
N ASP A 48 14.77 11.15 1.01
CA ASP A 48 15.31 10.43 2.17
C ASP A 48 14.54 9.13 2.53
N SER A 49 13.47 8.85 1.80
CA SER A 49 12.59 7.70 2.01
C SER A 49 12.66 6.76 0.82
N LEU A 50 12.65 5.43 1.05
CA LEU A 50 12.44 4.44 -0.01
C LEU A 50 10.93 4.25 -0.22
N ILE A 51 10.47 4.45 -1.44
CA ILE A 51 9.08 4.27 -1.83
C ILE A 51 8.95 2.99 -2.66
N ILE A 52 8.14 2.06 -2.17
CA ILE A 52 7.92 0.76 -2.80
C ILE A 52 6.50 0.72 -3.35
N GLY A 53 6.35 0.54 -4.65
CA GLY A 53 5.05 0.27 -5.28
C GLY A 53 4.85 -1.21 -5.52
N VAL A 54 3.72 -1.76 -5.07
CA VAL A 54 3.34 -3.16 -5.28
C VAL A 54 2.08 -3.25 -6.12
N ASP A 55 2.12 -4.00 -7.19
CA ASP A 55 0.95 -4.33 -8.02
C ASP A 55 1.11 -5.76 -8.58
N SER A 56 0.00 -6.47 -8.71
CA SER A 56 -0.01 -7.80 -9.32
C SER A 56 0.06 -7.77 -10.85
N CYS A 57 -0.33 -6.66 -11.46
CA CYS A 57 -0.31 -6.47 -12.89
C CYS A 57 1.01 -5.84 -13.34
N ARG A 58 1.90 -6.65 -13.90
CA ARG A 58 3.19 -6.24 -14.45
C ARG A 58 3.06 -5.08 -15.46
N GLU A 59 2.02 -5.12 -16.27
CA GLU A 59 1.76 -4.15 -17.34
C GLU A 59 1.57 -2.74 -16.78
N ASN A 60 0.88 -2.62 -15.67
CA ASN A 60 0.63 -1.35 -14.99
C ASN A 60 1.94 -0.66 -14.57
N LEU A 61 2.92 -1.43 -14.09
CA LEU A 61 4.16 -0.92 -13.53
C LEU A 61 5.19 -0.46 -14.58
N ARG A 62 5.01 -0.83 -15.87
CA ARG A 62 6.04 -0.63 -16.91
C ARG A 62 6.43 0.82 -17.15
N GLU A 63 5.45 1.72 -17.18
CA GLU A 63 5.68 3.12 -17.57
C GLU A 63 6.52 3.85 -16.51
N HIS A 64 6.04 3.90 -15.29
CA HIS A 64 6.69 4.70 -14.24
C HIS A 64 7.90 4.01 -13.59
N SER A 65 8.05 2.69 -13.75
CA SER A 65 9.26 1.98 -13.29
C SER A 65 10.52 2.30 -14.10
N GLN A 66 10.40 2.98 -15.24
CA GLN A 66 11.55 3.48 -16.03
C GLN A 66 12.21 4.74 -15.43
N ALA A 67 11.53 5.42 -14.50
CA ALA A 67 12.06 6.62 -13.87
C ALA A 67 13.43 6.35 -13.21
N LYS A 68 14.38 7.29 -13.38
CA LYS A 68 15.75 7.19 -12.84
C LYS A 68 15.80 7.65 -11.37
N LEU A 69 14.78 7.34 -10.58
CA LEU A 69 14.77 7.61 -9.16
C LEU A 69 15.47 6.47 -8.41
N ARG A 70 16.38 6.83 -7.51
CA ARG A 70 17.15 5.85 -6.72
C ARG A 70 16.33 5.29 -5.56
N ASN A 71 15.42 6.10 -5.05
CA ASN A 71 14.56 5.81 -3.91
C ASN A 71 13.20 5.20 -4.29
N VAL A 72 13.11 4.53 -5.44
CA VAL A 72 11.89 3.84 -5.90
C VAL A 72 12.18 2.37 -6.18
N LEU A 73 11.28 1.51 -5.74
CA LEU A 73 11.28 0.09 -6.09
C LEU A 73 9.87 -0.34 -6.49
N PHE A 74 9.73 -1.02 -7.62
CA PHE A 74 8.46 -1.62 -8.03
C PHE A 74 8.55 -3.14 -7.95
N ILE A 75 7.57 -3.75 -7.25
CA ILE A 75 7.49 -5.18 -6.98
C ILE A 75 6.24 -5.73 -7.64
N ILE A 76 6.37 -6.86 -8.34
CA ILE A 76 5.26 -7.60 -8.90
C ILE A 76 4.83 -8.63 -7.85
N ALA A 77 3.74 -8.34 -7.16
CA ALA A 77 3.18 -9.23 -6.15
C ALA A 77 1.70 -8.97 -5.92
N SER A 78 0.98 -9.99 -5.48
CA SER A 78 -0.39 -9.87 -4.99
C SER A 78 -0.38 -9.33 -3.55
N ALA A 79 -1.37 -8.52 -3.22
CA ALA A 79 -1.56 -8.01 -1.86
C ALA A 79 -1.77 -9.11 -0.81
N GLN A 80 -2.33 -10.27 -1.24
CA GLN A 80 -2.55 -11.44 -0.40
C GLN A 80 -1.29 -12.31 -0.22
N ASN A 81 -0.22 -12.02 -0.98
CA ASN A 81 1.04 -12.76 -0.92
C ASN A 81 2.24 -11.82 -1.11
N LEU A 82 2.47 -10.98 -0.10
CA LEU A 82 3.59 -10.04 -0.09
C LEU A 82 4.92 -10.77 0.09
N PRO A 83 6.01 -10.30 -0.55
CA PRO A 83 7.33 -10.89 -0.42
C PRO A 83 7.84 -10.89 1.01
N LYS A 84 8.39 -12.02 1.47
CA LYS A 84 8.96 -12.17 2.82
C LYS A 84 10.14 -11.22 3.08
N GLU A 85 10.82 -10.80 2.03
CA GLU A 85 11.92 -9.83 2.09
C GLU A 85 11.48 -8.47 2.66
N LEU A 86 10.17 -8.17 2.67
CA LEU A 86 9.61 -6.96 3.25
C LEU A 86 9.29 -7.07 4.75
N ASN A 87 9.42 -8.25 5.35
CA ASN A 87 9.00 -8.50 6.73
C ASN A 87 9.68 -7.55 7.72
N GLY A 88 8.88 -6.88 8.53
CA GLY A 88 9.33 -5.96 9.58
C GLY A 88 9.93 -4.64 9.11
N LEU A 89 9.85 -4.32 7.82
CA LEU A 89 10.55 -3.18 7.23
C LEU A 89 9.67 -1.96 6.97
N ILE A 90 8.36 -2.15 6.78
CA ILE A 90 7.48 -1.07 6.32
C ILE A 90 7.04 -0.19 7.48
N SER A 91 7.31 1.11 7.38
CA SER A 91 6.91 2.12 8.36
C SER A 91 5.67 2.91 7.96
N HIS A 92 5.28 2.89 6.69
CA HIS A 92 4.07 3.52 6.21
C HIS A 92 3.46 2.73 5.05
N ILE A 93 2.16 2.50 5.10
CA ILE A 93 1.40 1.82 4.05
C ILE A 93 0.41 2.80 3.45
N THR A 94 0.35 2.89 2.13
CA THR A 94 -0.70 3.60 1.41
C THR A 94 -1.50 2.65 0.53
N ILE A 95 -2.82 2.84 0.49
CA ILE A 95 -3.73 2.11 -0.39
C ILE A 95 -4.65 3.14 -1.02
N ASN A 96 -4.44 3.41 -2.31
CA ASN A 96 -5.12 4.51 -2.98
C ASN A 96 -6.14 4.00 -3.99
N PHE A 97 -7.43 4.14 -3.66
CA PHE A 97 -8.55 3.79 -4.53
C PHE A 97 -8.49 2.34 -5.03
N PRO A 98 -8.39 1.36 -4.11
CA PRO A 98 -8.27 -0.05 -4.46
C PRO A 98 -9.46 -0.52 -5.28
N TRP A 99 -9.19 -1.48 -6.17
CA TRP A 99 -10.17 -2.10 -7.05
C TRP A 99 -9.99 -3.62 -7.05
N GLY A 100 -10.99 -4.37 -7.51
CA GLY A 100 -10.92 -5.82 -7.69
C GLY A 100 -10.53 -6.57 -6.42
N SER A 101 -9.59 -7.51 -6.52
CA SER A 101 -9.23 -8.43 -5.43
C SER A 101 -8.70 -7.75 -4.18
N LEU A 102 -8.00 -6.61 -4.30
CA LEU A 102 -7.52 -5.87 -3.12
C LEU A 102 -8.70 -5.25 -2.35
N LEU A 103 -9.65 -4.60 -3.05
CA LEU A 103 -10.84 -4.05 -2.42
C LEU A 103 -11.71 -5.15 -1.80
N GLU A 104 -11.90 -6.26 -2.50
CA GLU A 104 -12.65 -7.40 -1.98
C GLU A 104 -12.01 -7.98 -0.71
N SER A 105 -10.68 -8.09 -0.68
CA SER A 105 -9.94 -8.58 0.50
C SER A 105 -10.10 -7.65 1.70
N LEU A 106 -10.07 -6.33 1.48
CA LEU A 106 -10.35 -5.35 2.53
C LEU A 106 -11.79 -5.47 3.06
N LEU A 107 -12.77 -5.63 2.16
CA LEU A 107 -14.19 -5.77 2.53
C LEU A 107 -14.48 -7.08 3.28
N ARG A 108 -13.79 -8.18 2.93
CA ARG A 108 -14.03 -9.52 3.49
C ARG A 108 -13.19 -9.83 4.73
N ASP A 109 -12.31 -8.92 5.17
CA ASP A 109 -11.32 -9.18 6.23
C ASP A 109 -10.43 -10.40 5.91
N ASP A 110 -9.87 -10.40 4.70
CA ASP A 110 -9.09 -11.53 4.20
C ASP A 110 -7.88 -11.82 5.10
N ALA A 111 -7.79 -13.06 5.57
CA ALA A 111 -6.76 -13.46 6.53
C ALA A 111 -5.34 -13.39 5.95
N SER A 112 -5.17 -13.56 4.63
CA SER A 112 -3.85 -13.47 3.99
C SER A 112 -3.40 -12.03 3.89
N LEU A 113 -4.30 -11.10 3.51
CA LEU A 113 -4.02 -9.67 3.51
C LEU A 113 -3.67 -9.18 4.92
N ARG A 114 -4.43 -9.59 5.93
CA ARG A 114 -4.18 -9.22 7.33
C ARG A 114 -2.81 -9.70 7.80
N ARG A 115 -2.48 -10.99 7.60
CA ARG A 115 -1.14 -11.54 7.91
C ARG A 115 -0.05 -10.83 7.13
N GLY A 116 -0.31 -10.45 5.88
CA GLY A 116 0.60 -9.65 5.07
C GLY A 116 0.95 -8.33 5.74
N PHE A 117 -0.06 -7.56 6.18
CA PHE A 117 0.16 -6.31 6.93
C PHE A 117 0.94 -6.53 8.23
N GLU A 118 0.59 -7.57 8.99
CA GLU A 118 1.29 -7.93 10.22
C GLU A 118 2.76 -8.23 9.97
N SER A 119 3.05 -9.04 8.95
CA SER A 119 4.41 -9.47 8.65
C SER A 119 5.31 -8.33 8.18
N ILE A 120 4.84 -7.46 7.29
CA ILE A 120 5.67 -6.39 6.71
C ILE A 120 5.85 -5.19 7.64
N SER A 121 4.95 -5.00 8.61
CA SER A 121 4.95 -3.85 9.51
C SER A 121 6.16 -3.85 10.45
N CYS A 122 6.81 -2.69 10.62
CA CYS A 122 7.78 -2.48 11.69
C CYS A 122 7.06 -2.19 13.03
N SER A 123 7.83 -1.89 14.09
CA SER A 123 7.28 -1.66 15.44
C SER A 123 6.27 -0.51 15.54
N ASN A 124 6.32 0.45 14.62
CA ASN A 124 5.38 1.57 14.52
C ASN A 124 5.09 1.83 13.04
N THR A 125 3.96 1.34 12.57
CA THR A 125 3.56 1.47 11.16
C THR A 125 2.29 2.29 11.06
N SER A 126 2.30 3.29 10.17
CA SER A 126 1.10 4.06 9.82
C SER A 126 0.48 3.56 8.52
N ILE A 127 -0.83 3.83 8.36
CA ILE A 127 -1.58 3.47 7.16
C ILE A 127 -2.47 4.63 6.71
N ASP A 128 -2.51 4.89 5.42
CA ASP A 128 -3.50 5.73 4.75
C ASP A 128 -4.27 4.92 3.71
N LEU A 129 -5.58 4.89 3.85
CA LEU A 129 -6.48 4.20 2.93
C LEU A 129 -7.48 5.18 2.33
N ARG A 130 -7.56 5.24 1.00
CA ARG A 130 -8.52 6.05 0.27
C ARG A 130 -9.46 5.17 -0.54
N LEU A 131 -10.78 5.36 -0.33
CA LEU A 131 -11.83 4.59 -1.00
C LEU A 131 -12.68 5.51 -1.85
N ASN A 132 -13.22 5.01 -2.95
CA ASN A 132 -14.13 5.75 -3.83
C ASN A 132 -15.46 5.02 -4.02
N SER A 133 -16.50 5.79 -4.24
CA SER A 133 -17.88 5.28 -4.40
C SER A 133 -18.03 4.32 -5.59
N GLY A 134 -17.34 4.59 -6.71
CA GLY A 134 -17.46 3.77 -7.91
C GLY A 134 -16.97 2.33 -7.71
N ALA A 135 -15.79 2.15 -7.11
CA ALA A 135 -15.23 0.83 -6.81
C ALA A 135 -16.09 0.05 -5.81
N LEU A 136 -16.61 0.75 -4.78
CA LEU A 136 -17.49 0.13 -3.79
C LEU A 136 -18.86 -0.24 -4.36
N ALA A 137 -19.42 0.58 -5.25
CA ALA A 137 -20.67 0.27 -5.96
C ALA A 137 -20.53 -0.97 -6.85
N GLU A 138 -19.40 -1.11 -7.55
CA GLU A 138 -19.08 -2.30 -8.35
C GLU A 138 -18.90 -3.55 -7.46
N ALA A 139 -18.35 -3.38 -6.27
CA ALA A 139 -18.27 -4.43 -5.25
C ALA A 139 -19.60 -4.71 -4.52
N GLY A 140 -20.71 -4.07 -4.95
CA GLY A 140 -22.06 -4.32 -4.43
C GLY A 140 -22.38 -3.61 -3.11
N THR A 141 -21.69 -2.51 -2.76
CA THR A 141 -21.91 -1.77 -1.51
C THR A 141 -21.88 -0.25 -1.73
N THR A 142 -22.36 0.54 -0.78
CA THR A 142 -22.25 2.00 -0.82
C THR A 142 -20.90 2.46 -0.28
N LEU A 143 -20.54 3.74 -0.54
CA LEU A 143 -19.30 4.32 0.00
C LEU A 143 -19.29 4.27 1.52
N GLU A 144 -20.39 4.63 2.14
CA GLU A 144 -20.53 4.71 3.59
C GLU A 144 -20.46 3.31 4.24
N ALA A 145 -21.23 2.35 3.73
CA ALA A 145 -21.26 0.99 4.26
C ALA A 145 -19.94 0.24 4.03
N GLY A 146 -19.33 0.42 2.85
CA GLY A 146 -18.03 -0.18 2.53
C GLY A 146 -16.89 0.39 3.37
N ALA A 147 -16.87 1.73 3.56
CA ALA A 147 -15.88 2.39 4.40
C ALA A 147 -16.01 1.96 5.87
N GLU A 148 -17.22 1.92 6.42
CA GLU A 148 -17.48 1.48 7.79
C GLU A 148 -17.06 0.01 8.01
N LYS A 149 -17.33 -0.84 7.03
CA LYS A 149 -16.94 -2.25 7.10
C LYS A 149 -15.42 -2.42 7.11
N ILE A 150 -14.70 -1.71 6.23
CA ILE A 150 -13.23 -1.76 6.18
C ILE A 150 -12.64 -1.14 7.45
N TYR A 151 -13.17 -0.03 7.94
CA TYR A 151 -12.81 0.60 9.20
C TYR A 151 -12.89 -0.39 10.36
N SER A 152 -14.04 -1.07 10.51
CA SER A 152 -14.25 -2.09 11.54
C SER A 152 -13.29 -3.29 11.40
N ASN A 153 -12.97 -3.72 10.17
CA ASN A 153 -12.03 -4.80 9.91
C ASN A 153 -10.60 -4.41 10.35
N LEU A 154 -10.16 -3.20 10.04
CA LEU A 154 -8.84 -2.71 10.44
C LEU A 154 -8.71 -2.59 11.96
N ILE A 155 -9.71 -2.08 12.66
CA ILE A 155 -9.73 -2.02 14.13
C ILE A 155 -9.61 -3.42 14.73
N ARG A 156 -10.39 -4.39 14.24
CA ARG A 156 -10.31 -5.80 14.72
C ARG A 156 -8.94 -6.43 14.44
N SER A 157 -8.23 -5.95 13.44
CA SER A 157 -6.88 -6.38 13.11
C SER A 157 -5.79 -5.64 13.89
N GLY A 158 -6.16 -4.87 14.93
CA GLY A 158 -5.22 -4.19 15.83
C GLY A 158 -4.70 -2.84 15.33
N TRP A 159 -5.33 -2.26 14.30
CA TRP A 159 -5.03 -0.89 13.87
C TRP A 159 -5.84 0.11 14.71
N GLN A 160 -5.21 1.22 15.08
CA GLN A 160 -5.86 2.40 15.62
C GLN A 160 -6.18 3.32 14.44
N ILE A 161 -7.41 3.31 13.96
CA ILE A 161 -7.84 4.03 12.76
C ILE A 161 -8.74 5.20 13.15
N GLU A 162 -8.49 6.35 12.55
CA GLU A 162 -9.38 7.52 12.62
C GLU A 162 -10.64 7.28 11.79
N SER A 163 -11.76 7.84 12.22
CA SER A 163 -13.03 7.72 11.50
C SER A 163 -12.91 8.18 10.04
N PRO A 164 -13.61 7.52 9.11
CA PRO A 164 -13.58 7.90 7.69
C PRO A 164 -13.96 9.37 7.47
N VAL A 165 -13.15 10.11 6.71
CA VAL A 165 -13.37 11.52 6.38
C VAL A 165 -13.60 11.67 4.88
N MET A 166 -14.64 12.41 4.49
CA MET A 166 -14.93 12.70 3.08
C MET A 166 -13.83 13.52 2.43
N ILE A 167 -13.37 13.09 1.27
CA ILE A 167 -12.43 13.83 0.42
C ILE A 167 -13.23 14.71 -0.53
N ASN A 168 -12.96 15.99 -0.55
CA ASN A 168 -13.62 16.91 -1.49
C ASN A 168 -13.01 16.82 -2.91
N ALA A 169 -13.78 17.28 -3.91
CA ALA A 169 -13.37 17.20 -5.31
C ALA A 169 -12.06 17.96 -5.62
N ASN A 170 -11.73 19.01 -4.86
CA ASN A 170 -10.48 19.75 -5.05
C ASN A 170 -9.27 18.90 -4.62
N ALA A 171 -9.37 18.26 -3.45
CA ALA A 171 -8.34 17.34 -2.97
C ALA A 171 -8.13 16.15 -3.92
N LEU A 172 -9.21 15.61 -4.51
CA LEU A 172 -9.11 14.56 -5.53
C LEU A 172 -8.40 15.04 -6.80
N ARG A 173 -8.66 16.28 -7.25
CA ARG A 173 -7.99 16.85 -8.46
C ARG A 173 -6.49 17.01 -8.27
N SER A 174 -6.06 17.41 -7.08
CA SER A 174 -4.64 17.59 -6.75
C SER A 174 -3.93 16.28 -6.40
N PHE A 175 -4.67 15.20 -6.11
CA PHE A 175 -4.06 13.94 -5.74
C PHE A 175 -3.32 13.30 -6.93
N PRO A 176 -2.06 12.87 -6.77
CA PRO A 176 -1.17 12.53 -7.88
C PRO A 176 -1.38 11.09 -8.42
N THR A 177 -2.63 10.69 -8.67
CA THR A 177 -2.95 9.44 -9.36
C THR A 177 -3.82 9.69 -10.58
N THR A 178 -3.72 8.83 -11.58
CA THR A 178 -4.61 8.85 -12.74
C THR A 178 -6.07 8.63 -12.33
N TRP A 179 -6.29 7.74 -11.35
CA TRP A 179 -7.62 7.41 -10.84
C TRP A 179 -8.25 8.58 -10.08
N ALA A 180 -7.54 9.27 -9.21
CA ALA A 180 -8.07 10.43 -8.49
C ALA A 180 -8.54 11.52 -9.46
N LYS A 181 -7.78 11.78 -10.51
CA LYS A 181 -8.18 12.73 -11.57
C LYS A 181 -9.44 12.27 -12.29
N ARG A 182 -9.55 11.00 -12.69
CA ARG A 182 -10.76 10.45 -13.30
C ARG A 182 -11.96 10.51 -12.37
N LEU A 183 -11.78 10.23 -11.08
CA LEU A 183 -12.84 10.34 -10.08
C LEU A 183 -13.32 11.77 -9.91
N ALA A 184 -12.43 12.75 -9.84
CA ALA A 184 -12.76 14.16 -9.66
C ALA A 184 -13.65 14.74 -10.78
N PHE A 185 -13.56 14.15 -11.97
CA PHE A 185 -14.38 14.52 -13.14
C PHE A 185 -15.45 13.46 -13.48
N GLY A 186 -15.58 12.41 -12.68
CA GLY A 186 -16.53 11.34 -12.86
C GLY A 186 -17.96 11.72 -12.43
N ARG A 187 -18.90 10.81 -12.69
CA ARG A 187 -20.32 10.98 -12.31
C ARG A 187 -20.52 11.01 -10.79
N ASP A 188 -19.68 10.29 -10.04
CA ASP A 188 -19.70 10.28 -8.58
C ASP A 188 -18.28 10.48 -8.03
N PRO A 189 -17.89 11.73 -7.71
CA PRO A 189 -16.57 12.06 -7.22
C PRO A 189 -16.40 11.81 -5.72
N ARG A 190 -17.36 11.14 -5.05
CA ARG A 190 -17.28 10.89 -3.62
C ARG A 190 -16.17 9.90 -3.30
N ALA A 191 -15.37 10.27 -2.33
CA ALA A 191 -14.31 9.43 -1.78
C ALA A 191 -14.12 9.71 -0.29
N VAL A 192 -13.56 8.76 0.43
CA VAL A 192 -13.18 8.90 1.83
C VAL A 192 -11.72 8.56 2.04
N VAL A 193 -11.12 9.13 3.08
CA VAL A 193 -9.81 8.74 3.60
C VAL A 193 -9.95 8.26 5.03
N MET A 194 -9.19 7.24 5.37
CA MET A 194 -8.95 6.75 6.72
C MET A 194 -7.44 6.72 6.96
N SER A 195 -7.00 7.25 8.09
CA SER A 195 -5.61 7.22 8.52
C SER A 195 -5.50 6.53 9.86
N GLY A 196 -4.37 5.89 10.12
CA GLY A 196 -4.18 5.23 11.39
C GLY A 196 -2.76 4.68 11.56
N TRP A 197 -2.58 3.96 12.65
CA TRP A 197 -1.29 3.36 13.01
C TRP A 197 -1.48 2.05 13.76
N ARG A 198 -0.41 1.28 13.80
CA ARG A 198 -0.32 0.05 14.57
C ARG A 198 1.02 0.03 15.31
N PHE A 199 0.96 -0.27 16.60
CA PHE A 199 2.14 -0.55 17.41
C PHE A 199 2.25 -2.05 17.61
N LEU A 200 3.40 -2.64 17.26
CA LEU A 200 3.73 -4.00 17.64
C LEU A 200 4.47 -3.95 18.98
N GLU A 201 3.94 -4.61 20.00
CA GLU A 201 4.66 -4.77 21.27
C GLU A 201 5.94 -5.56 21.05
N GLN A 202 7.00 -5.23 21.80
CA GLN A 202 8.33 -5.85 21.63
C GLN A 202 8.36 -7.37 21.90
N THR A 203 7.34 -7.92 22.53
CA THR A 203 7.18 -9.36 22.79
C THR A 203 7.07 -10.21 21.52
N ASP A 204 6.51 -9.65 20.44
CA ASP A 204 6.34 -10.41 19.18
C ASP A 204 7.66 -10.57 18.39
N LYS A 205 8.71 -9.79 18.72
CA LYS A 205 10.01 -9.87 18.01
C LYS A 205 10.84 -11.11 18.41
N ILE A 206 10.68 -11.63 19.62
CA ILE A 206 11.49 -12.77 20.11
C ILE A 206 11.07 -14.07 19.42
N GLU A 207 9.79 -14.24 19.10
CA GLU A 207 9.31 -15.43 18.39
C GLU A 207 9.68 -15.40 16.89
N GLN A 208 9.71 -14.24 16.26
CA GLN A 208 10.06 -14.16 14.83
C GLN A 208 11.55 -14.40 14.55
N VAL A 209 12.44 -14.02 15.45
CA VAL A 209 13.90 -14.28 15.33
C VAL A 209 14.24 -15.75 15.60
N SER A 210 13.49 -16.44 16.44
CA SER A 210 13.71 -17.87 16.71
C SER A 210 13.25 -18.80 15.57
N ILE A 211 12.35 -18.34 14.69
CA ILE A 211 11.90 -19.13 13.51
C ILE A 211 12.87 -19.00 12.33
N LEU A 212 13.68 -17.93 12.29
CA LEU A 212 14.67 -17.70 11.22
C LEU A 212 16.01 -18.43 11.45
N ASN A 213 16.21 -19.05 12.62
CA ASN A 213 17.43 -19.79 13.00
C ASN A 213 17.21 -21.32 13.09
N LEU A 214 16.13 -21.85 12.55
CA LEU A 214 15.87 -23.29 12.33
C LEU A 214 15.73 -23.56 10.84
#